data_bfeedce3e6bc8224fa9a678c609bc894
#
_entry.id   bfeedce3e6bc8224fa9a678c609bc894
#
_cell.length_a   1.000
_cell.length_b   1.000
_cell.length_c   1.000
_cell.angle_alpha   90.00
_cell.angle_beta   90.00
_cell.angle_gamma   90.00
#
_symmetry.space_group_name_H-M   'P 1'
#
loop_
_entity.id
_entity.type
_entity.pdbx_description
1 polymer ?
#
loop_
_entity_poly.entity_id
_entity_poly.type
_entity_poly.pdbx_seq_one_letter_code
_entity_poly.pdbx_strand_id
1 'polypeptide(L)'
;MMHGVGGTDSVHILEFIKAGSIGAEIGVWQGFTSEKFLKRNPEKLYLIDPWGVEAYKPSLNVDDDTFNYNKYINRYKSIVGSSDPAMFQKHYDKVHDNVVKKFKNNENVE
;
A
#
# COMPACT_ATOMS: atom_id res chain seq x y z
N MET A 1 7.87 4.04 11.51
CA MET A 1 7.48 3.66 11.37
C MET A 1 7.36 3.22 10.96
N MET A 2 6.83 2.94 10.91
CA MET A 2 6.39 2.55 10.60
C MET A 2 5.87 2.08 10.79
N HIS A 3 5.41 1.93 11.15
CA HIS A 3 4.83 1.51 11.55
C HIS A 3 4.03 1.05 11.18
N GLY A 4 4.36 0.44 10.95
CA GLY A 4 3.18 -0.20 10.63
C GLY A 4 2.10 0.23 11.29
N VAL A 5 2.54 0.51 11.75
CA VAL A 5 1.90 1.17 12.26
C VAL A 5 0.97 1.94 11.72
N GLY A 6 0.98 1.87 10.52
CA GLY A 6 0.10 2.62 9.75
C GLY A 6 -1.30 2.67 10.24
N GLY A 7 -1.69 1.70 10.91
CA GLY A 7 -3.01 1.65 11.44
C GLY A 7 -3.38 2.75 12.41
N THR A 8 -2.47 3.11 13.28
CA THR A 8 -2.75 4.09 14.32
C THR A 8 -2.80 5.50 13.76
N ASP A 9 -1.83 5.86 12.95
CA ASP A 9 -1.76 7.21 12.40
C ASP A 9 -2.89 7.47 11.40
N SER A 10 -3.25 6.46 10.61
CA SER A 10 -4.32 6.60 9.65
C SER A 10 -5.68 6.84 10.28
N VAL A 11 -5.92 6.30 11.46
CA VAL A 11 -7.19 6.46 12.16
C VAL A 11 -7.46 7.93 12.51
N HIS A 12 -6.42 8.70 12.80
CA HIS A 12 -6.60 10.11 13.17
C HIS A 12 -7.13 10.97 12.03
N ILE A 13 -6.91 10.58 10.78
CA ILE A 13 -7.39 11.37 9.66
C ILE A 13 -8.81 11.01 9.25
N LEU A 14 -9.37 9.93 9.79
CA LEU A 14 -10.72 9.50 9.42
C LEU A 14 -11.78 10.56 9.69
N GLU A 15 -11.62 11.31 10.76
CA GLU A 15 -12.58 12.37 11.13
C GLU A 15 -12.64 13.48 10.10
N PHE A 16 -11.60 13.63 9.26
CA PHE A 16 -11.56 14.64 8.22
C PHE A 16 -12.16 14.16 6.90
N ILE A 17 -12.52 12.89 6.81
CA ILE A 17 -13.15 12.34 5.62
C ILE A 17 -14.64 12.47 5.75
N LYS A 18 -15.21 13.34 4.94
CA LYS A 18 -16.65 13.61 4.97
C LYS A 18 -17.38 12.74 3.96
N ALA A 19 -18.62 12.37 4.27
CA ALA A 19 -19.48 11.67 3.33
C ALA A 19 -19.61 12.49 2.04
N GLY A 20 -19.55 11.83 0.90
CA GLY A 20 -19.62 12.48 -0.40
C GLY A 20 -18.33 13.13 -0.88
N SER A 21 -17.23 13.01 -0.12
CA SER A 21 -15.94 13.56 -0.53
C SER A 21 -15.26 12.68 -1.59
N ILE A 22 -14.31 13.26 -2.29
CA ILE A 22 -13.48 12.55 -3.27
C ILE A 22 -12.05 12.62 -2.76
N GLY A 23 -11.37 11.49 -2.73
CA GLY A 23 -10.01 11.43 -2.22
C GLY A 23 -9.19 10.31 -2.83
N ALA A 24 -7.93 10.28 -2.47
CA ALA A 24 -6.99 9.25 -2.91
C ALA A 24 -6.17 8.78 -1.72
N GLU A 25 -5.92 7.48 -1.68
CA GLU A 25 -4.96 6.89 -0.76
C GLU A 25 -3.72 6.49 -1.54
N ILE A 26 -2.59 7.01 -1.12
CA ILE A 26 -1.29 6.67 -1.71
C ILE A 26 -0.57 5.74 -0.75
N GLY A 27 -0.22 4.55 -1.24
CA GLY A 27 0.33 3.50 -0.40
C GLY A 27 -0.76 2.64 0.21
N VAL A 28 -1.38 1.83 -0.61
CA VAL A 28 -2.57 1.04 -0.23
C VAL A 28 -2.19 -0.30 0.38
N TRP A 29 -1.23 -0.94 -0.23
CA TRP A 29 -0.77 -2.29 0.08
C TRP A 29 -1.93 -3.29 0.13
N GLN A 30 -2.34 -3.75 1.31
CA GLN A 30 -3.39 -4.77 1.46
C GLN A 30 -4.80 -4.21 1.55
N GLY A 31 -4.95 -2.89 1.62
CA GLY A 31 -6.25 -2.24 1.63
C GLY A 31 -6.97 -2.19 2.97
N PHE A 32 -6.28 -2.44 4.07
CA PHE A 32 -6.91 -2.39 5.39
C PHE A 32 -7.32 -0.96 5.77
N THR A 33 -6.46 0.01 5.52
CA THR A 33 -6.78 1.42 5.75
C THR A 33 -7.86 1.88 4.79
N SER A 34 -7.80 1.39 3.56
CA SER A 34 -8.81 1.71 2.53
C SER A 34 -10.22 1.34 2.98
N GLU A 35 -10.37 0.18 3.64
CA GLU A 35 -11.66 -0.23 4.18
C GLU A 35 -12.20 0.76 5.20
N LYS A 36 -11.33 1.31 6.04
CA LYS A 36 -11.71 2.31 7.03
C LYS A 36 -12.16 3.60 6.37
N PHE A 37 -11.46 4.01 5.31
CA PHE A 37 -11.84 5.20 4.54
C PHE A 37 -13.22 5.01 3.89
N LEU A 38 -13.50 3.83 3.34
CA LEU A 38 -14.79 3.54 2.72
C LEU A 38 -15.96 3.61 3.70
N LYS A 39 -15.74 3.29 4.97
CA LYS A 39 -16.78 3.40 6.00
C LYS A 39 -17.22 4.83 6.25
N ARG A 40 -16.43 5.80 5.80
CA ARG A 40 -16.80 7.22 5.88
C ARG A 40 -17.65 7.68 4.69
N ASN A 41 -18.01 6.76 3.78
CA ASN A 41 -18.89 6.99 2.63
C ASN A 41 -18.41 8.09 1.68
N PRO A 42 -17.16 8.02 1.19
CA PRO A 42 -16.72 8.96 0.15
C PRO A 42 -17.51 8.72 -1.13
N GLU A 43 -17.65 9.76 -1.93
CA GLU A 43 -18.21 9.61 -3.27
C GLU A 43 -17.26 8.81 -4.16
N LYS A 44 -15.97 9.06 -4.03
CA LYS A 44 -14.94 8.37 -4.81
C LYS A 44 -13.67 8.24 -3.99
N LEU A 45 -13.10 7.06 -3.99
CA LEU A 45 -11.81 6.78 -3.37
C LEU A 45 -10.89 6.15 -4.42
N TYR A 46 -9.81 6.85 -4.73
CA TYR A 46 -8.76 6.33 -5.61
C TYR A 46 -7.71 5.62 -4.78
N LEU A 47 -7.40 4.39 -5.13
CA LEU A 47 -6.37 3.60 -4.48
C LEU A 47 -5.13 3.57 -5.37
N ILE A 48 -4.04 4.14 -4.89
CA ILE A 48 -2.82 4.31 -5.65
C ILE A 48 -1.66 3.62 -4.94
N ASP A 49 -1.11 2.60 -5.59
CA ASP A 49 0.04 1.86 -5.08
C ASP A 49 0.76 1.23 -6.26
N PRO A 50 2.09 1.19 -6.27
CA PRO A 50 2.81 0.54 -7.36
C PRO A 50 2.69 -0.99 -7.34
N TRP A 51 2.41 -1.58 -6.19
CA TRP A 51 2.41 -3.04 -5.99
C TRP A 51 3.57 -3.72 -6.71
N GLY A 52 4.77 -3.17 -6.54
CA GLY A 52 5.93 -3.71 -7.21
C GLY A 52 7.24 -3.40 -6.51
N VAL A 53 8.20 -4.29 -6.69
CA VAL A 53 9.53 -4.17 -6.08
C VAL A 53 10.32 -3.02 -6.67
N GLU A 54 10.03 -2.64 -7.89
CA GLU A 54 10.78 -1.56 -8.56
C GLU A 54 10.68 -0.23 -7.82
N ALA A 55 9.57 0.00 -7.15
CA ALA A 55 9.37 1.22 -6.37
C ALA A 55 10.34 1.34 -5.20
N TYR A 56 10.95 0.24 -4.79
CA TYR A 56 11.86 0.20 -3.65
C TYR A 56 13.33 0.11 -4.07
N LYS A 57 13.60 0.10 -5.36
CA LYS A 57 14.98 0.15 -5.83
C LYS A 57 15.52 1.57 -5.73
N PRO A 58 16.78 1.73 -5.36
CA PRO A 58 17.39 3.05 -5.32
C PRO A 58 17.31 3.72 -6.69
N SER A 59 17.07 5.01 -6.69
CA SER A 59 17.17 5.79 -7.90
C SER A 59 18.61 5.72 -8.42
N LEU A 60 18.77 5.61 -9.71
CA LEU A 60 20.08 5.59 -10.33
C LEU A 60 20.91 6.85 -10.06
N ASN A 61 20.23 7.94 -9.69
CA ASN A 61 20.87 9.22 -9.48
C ASN A 61 21.13 9.53 -8.00
N VAL A 62 20.80 8.58 -7.12
CA VAL A 62 20.93 8.81 -5.68
C VAL A 62 21.90 7.80 -5.12
N ASP A 63 23.07 8.27 -4.76
CA ASP A 63 24.01 7.52 -3.97
C ASP A 63 23.55 7.62 -2.50
N ASP A 64 22.40 7.02 -2.26
CA ASP A 64 21.70 7.18 -1.00
C ASP A 64 21.70 5.89 -0.23
N ASP A 65 22.54 5.84 0.79
CA ASP A 65 22.61 4.71 1.70
C ASP A 65 21.44 4.65 2.66
N THR A 66 20.62 5.67 2.71
CA THR A 66 19.47 5.68 3.64
C THR A 66 18.40 4.71 3.25
N PHE A 67 18.20 4.51 1.94
CA PHE A 67 17.32 3.46 1.47
C PHE A 67 18.14 2.37 0.81
N ASN A 68 18.35 1.29 1.53
CA ASN A 68 19.09 0.16 1.03
C ASN A 68 18.11 -0.93 0.61
N TYR A 69 18.11 -1.21 -0.69
CA TYR A 69 17.25 -2.24 -1.28
C TYR A 69 17.45 -3.61 -0.62
N ASN A 70 18.69 -3.98 -0.35
CA ASN A 70 18.99 -5.25 0.31
C ASN A 70 18.43 -5.31 1.72
N LYS A 71 18.47 -4.19 2.43
CA LYS A 71 17.90 -4.09 3.76
C LYS A 71 16.39 -4.27 3.73
N TYR A 72 15.74 -3.68 2.73
CA TYR A 72 14.32 -3.87 2.50
C TYR A 72 13.98 -5.35 2.25
N ILE A 73 14.70 -5.99 1.33
CA ILE A 73 14.51 -7.40 1.01
C ILE A 73 14.70 -8.26 2.26
N ASN A 74 15.75 -8.02 3.05
CA ASN A 74 16.03 -8.78 4.26
C ASN A 74 14.92 -8.61 5.31
N ARG A 75 14.39 -7.41 5.42
CA ARG A 75 13.33 -7.12 6.38
C ARG A 75 12.05 -7.92 6.08
N TYR A 76 11.72 -8.08 4.83
CA TYR A 76 10.46 -8.70 4.42
C TYR A 76 10.59 -10.14 3.93
N LYS A 77 11.81 -10.70 3.92
CA LYS A 77 11.98 -12.07 3.40
C LYS A 77 11.20 -13.13 4.22
N SER A 78 10.98 -12.90 5.50
CA SER A 78 10.19 -13.82 6.31
C SER A 78 8.71 -13.84 5.89
N ILE A 79 8.21 -12.72 5.42
CA ILE A 79 6.83 -12.61 4.94
C ILE A 79 6.69 -13.27 3.57
N VAL A 80 7.66 -13.03 2.70
CA VAL A 80 7.64 -13.55 1.32
C VAL A 80 8.15 -14.99 1.25
N GLY A 81 9.05 -15.38 2.17
CA GLY A 81 9.66 -16.69 2.18
C GLY A 81 10.90 -16.80 1.30
N SER A 82 11.38 -15.69 0.77
CA SER A 82 12.53 -15.66 -0.13
C SER A 82 13.15 -14.27 -0.15
N SER A 83 14.42 -14.18 -0.55
CA SER A 83 15.08 -12.91 -0.83
C SER A 83 15.18 -12.62 -2.33
N ASP A 84 14.62 -13.48 -3.17
CA ASP A 84 14.61 -13.29 -4.61
C ASP A 84 13.63 -12.19 -5.02
N PRO A 85 14.07 -11.13 -5.73
CA PRO A 85 13.16 -10.06 -6.17
C PRO A 85 11.99 -10.56 -7.00
N ALA A 86 12.15 -11.62 -7.79
CA ALA A 86 11.05 -12.19 -8.56
C ALA A 86 9.95 -12.74 -7.64
N MET A 87 10.33 -13.34 -6.52
CA MET A 87 9.35 -13.84 -5.55
C MET A 87 8.66 -12.70 -4.81
N PHE A 88 9.36 -11.60 -4.55
CA PHE A 88 8.77 -10.39 -4.02
C PHE A 88 7.73 -9.82 -4.98
N GLN A 89 8.05 -9.79 -6.27
CA GLN A 89 7.09 -9.31 -7.26
C GLN A 89 5.84 -10.18 -7.30
N LYS A 90 5.99 -11.49 -7.23
CA LYS A 90 4.85 -12.41 -7.16
C LYS A 90 3.98 -12.13 -5.92
N HIS A 91 4.62 -11.85 -4.79
CA HIS A 91 3.90 -11.49 -3.58
C HIS A 91 3.08 -10.22 -3.77
N TYR A 92 3.68 -9.18 -4.35
CA TYR A 92 2.97 -7.93 -4.63
C TYR A 92 1.84 -8.12 -5.63
N ASP A 93 2.05 -8.95 -6.65
CA ASP A 93 1.00 -9.25 -7.63
C ASP A 93 -0.19 -9.92 -6.94
N LYS A 94 0.07 -10.82 -6.01
CA LYS A 94 -0.98 -11.47 -5.23
C LYS A 94 -1.70 -10.48 -4.33
N VAL A 95 -0.98 -9.59 -3.67
CA VAL A 95 -1.56 -8.54 -2.83
C VAL A 95 -2.45 -7.64 -3.66
N HIS A 96 -1.99 -7.23 -4.83
CA HIS A 96 -2.77 -6.42 -5.76
C HIS A 96 -4.06 -7.14 -6.17
N ASP A 97 -3.96 -8.40 -6.57
CA ASP A 97 -5.13 -9.19 -6.97
C ASP A 97 -6.14 -9.29 -5.82
N ASN A 98 -5.66 -9.46 -4.60
CA ASN A 98 -6.53 -9.52 -3.42
C ASN A 98 -7.24 -8.19 -3.18
N VAL A 99 -6.55 -7.06 -3.40
CA VAL A 99 -7.16 -5.73 -3.27
C VAL A 99 -8.23 -5.53 -4.34
N VAL A 100 -7.95 -5.92 -5.57
CA VAL A 100 -8.93 -5.84 -6.67
C VAL A 100 -10.18 -6.64 -6.32
N LYS A 101 -10.01 -7.86 -5.81
CA LYS A 101 -11.15 -8.70 -5.41
C LYS A 101 -11.91 -8.11 -4.24
N LYS A 102 -11.19 -7.54 -3.28
CA LYS A 102 -11.77 -6.97 -2.07
C LYS A 102 -12.74 -5.83 -2.36
N PHE A 103 -12.38 -4.97 -3.31
CA PHE A 103 -13.17 -3.80 -3.64
C PHE A 103 -13.95 -3.92 -4.95
N LYS A 104 -14.02 -5.13 -5.49
CA LYS A 104 -14.65 -5.40 -6.78
C LYS A 104 -16.08 -4.85 -6.90
N ASN A 105 -16.84 -4.94 -5.82
CA ASN A 105 -18.23 -4.53 -5.81
C ASN A 105 -18.45 -3.10 -5.30
N ASN A 106 -17.37 -2.38 -5.02
CA ASN A 106 -17.43 -1.00 -4.57
C ASN A 106 -17.29 -0.07 -5.78
N GLU A 107 -18.39 0.42 -6.31
CA GLU A 107 -18.38 1.30 -7.48
C GLU A 107 -17.65 2.61 -7.23
N ASN A 108 -17.56 3.03 -5.97
CA ASN A 108 -16.88 4.26 -5.57
C ASN A 108 -15.36 4.09 -5.34
N VAL A 109 -14.82 2.91 -5.62
CA VAL A 109 -13.37 2.65 -5.54
C VAL A 109 -12.78 2.51 -6.93
N GLU A 110 -11.64 3.14 -7.11
CA GLU A 110 -10.92 3.05 -8.38
C GLU A 110 -9.41 2.86 -8.19
#